data_feea6aaa16c07e897aa2df2980fdd4c4
#
_entry.id   feea6aaa16c07e897aa2df2980fdd4c4
#
_cell.length_a   1.000
_cell.length_b   1.000
_cell.length_c   1.000
_cell.angle_alpha   90.00
_cell.angle_beta   90.00
_cell.angle_gamma   90.00
#
_symmetry.space_group_name_H-M   'P 1'
#
loop_
_entity.id
_entity.type
_entity.pdbx_description
1 polymer ?
#
loop_
_entity_poly.entity_id
_entity_poly.type
_entity_poly.pdbx_seq_one_letter_code
_entity_poly.pdbx_strand_id
1 'polypeptide(L)'
;MTVVVSNRGPYRFVARPDGGFDARLGAGGVASSLGPLLTSGAAGADSAWIAAAVDDDDRAAVRSGGVEAPGVALTMLDIDPRTYRLYYDVISNGILWFLHHGLFDLPRRPQFDRRFREAWDAYSSVNAEFATAVADVAAAGSVVLVQDYQLALVPGMLRHHRPDLRIAPFTHTAFCGPNSIRVLPSDIAEAICASMATVPCGFHSARWANAYSASAREVLGGEAEIAPTFVAPLGPDADALAAVAAAPATAAASAALADVVGDRALLLRVDRIEPSKNIVRGFAAFDTMLAEHRAWRERVVFVARLNASRETMPEYLAYRNEVEQAAQRVNERWGTAEWQPVVLDARDDFPSTVAALLRYDVLVVNPIKDGLNLVAKEGPLLNERDGVLCLSPEAGAWDELGEAALRIHPYDIEQAAGVLHAALGMDRDEREARSARLRAFAHARSPRDWLDDQLRAAG
;
A
#
# COMPACT_ATOMS: atom_id res chain seq x y z
N MET A 1 0.89 -27.75 3.10
CA MET A 1 0.86 -26.60 4.05
C MET A 1 1.20 -25.31 3.31
N THR A 2 0.53 -24.20 3.61
CA THR A 2 0.87 -22.88 3.11
C THR A 2 1.37 -22.00 4.26
N VAL A 3 2.54 -21.38 4.10
CA VAL A 3 3.14 -20.48 5.09
C VAL A 3 3.21 -19.08 4.50
N VAL A 4 2.53 -18.11 5.11
CA VAL A 4 2.65 -16.69 4.77
C VAL A 4 3.68 -16.04 5.68
N VAL A 5 4.55 -15.23 5.11
CA VAL A 5 5.62 -14.54 5.83
C VAL A 5 5.54 -13.06 5.51
N SER A 6 5.31 -12.22 6.50
CA SER A 6 5.24 -10.77 6.33
C SER A 6 5.69 -10.03 7.57
N ASN A 7 6.10 -8.77 7.43
CA ASN A 7 6.51 -7.97 8.58
C ASN A 7 5.37 -7.79 9.60
N ARG A 8 4.13 -7.59 9.13
CA ARG A 8 2.94 -7.48 9.98
C ARG A 8 2.04 -8.69 9.84
N GLY A 9 1.57 -9.21 10.96
CA GLY A 9 0.64 -10.34 10.99
C GLY A 9 -0.82 -9.95 10.69
N PRO A 10 -1.71 -10.95 10.58
CA PRO A 10 -3.14 -10.76 10.41
C PRO A 10 -3.81 -10.20 11.66
N TYR A 11 -3.17 -10.34 12.81
CA TYR A 11 -3.63 -9.82 14.09
C TYR A 11 -2.52 -9.01 14.77
N ARG A 12 -2.94 -8.06 15.59
CA ARG A 12 -2.16 -7.39 16.63
C ARG A 12 -2.80 -7.68 17.98
N PHE A 13 -2.02 -7.66 19.03
CA PHE A 13 -2.47 -7.92 20.37
C PHE A 13 -2.58 -6.62 21.16
N VAL A 14 -3.61 -6.49 21.97
CA VAL A 14 -3.81 -5.34 22.85
C VAL A 14 -3.97 -5.85 24.27
N ALA A 15 -3.13 -5.38 25.19
CA ALA A 15 -3.18 -5.80 26.59
C ALA A 15 -4.52 -5.42 27.22
N ARG A 16 -5.09 -6.36 28.00
CA ARG A 16 -6.30 -6.15 28.81
C ARG A 16 -5.95 -5.83 30.26
N PRO A 17 -6.84 -5.13 30.98
CA PRO A 17 -6.63 -4.84 32.42
C PRO A 17 -6.51 -6.09 33.31
N ASP A 18 -7.04 -7.24 32.88
CA ASP A 18 -6.98 -8.54 33.59
C ASP A 18 -5.67 -9.31 33.32
N GLY A 19 -4.75 -8.76 32.55
CA GLY A 19 -3.47 -9.38 32.22
C GLY A 19 -3.50 -10.31 31.00
N GLY A 20 -4.63 -10.42 30.30
CA GLY A 20 -4.74 -11.13 29.02
C GLY A 20 -4.52 -10.18 27.82
N PHE A 21 -4.72 -10.73 26.61
CA PHE A 21 -4.59 -9.98 25.34
C PHE A 21 -5.83 -10.18 24.46
N ASP A 22 -6.25 -9.11 23.79
CA ASP A 22 -7.27 -9.16 22.74
C ASP A 22 -6.58 -9.21 21.39
N ALA A 23 -6.89 -10.22 20.58
CA ALA A 23 -6.48 -10.27 19.17
C ALA A 23 -7.38 -9.34 18.35
N ARG A 24 -6.81 -8.31 17.73
CA ARG A 24 -7.48 -7.39 16.82
C ARG A 24 -6.95 -7.58 15.42
N LEU A 25 -7.81 -7.50 14.41
CA LEU A 25 -7.37 -7.57 13.00
C LEU A 25 -6.29 -6.53 12.74
N GLY A 26 -5.22 -6.96 12.09
CA GLY A 26 -4.11 -6.10 11.69
C GLY A 26 -4.54 -5.11 10.60
N ALA A 27 -4.06 -3.89 10.68
CA ALA A 27 -4.25 -2.91 9.63
C ALA A 27 -3.20 -3.08 8.51
N GLY A 28 -3.62 -2.96 7.26
CA GLY A 28 -2.74 -2.96 6.08
C GLY A 28 -3.19 -3.93 4.99
N GLY A 29 -2.93 -3.57 3.73
CA GLY A 29 -3.46 -4.28 2.56
C GLY A 29 -3.16 -5.78 2.52
N VAL A 30 -1.97 -6.23 2.96
CA VAL A 30 -1.62 -7.67 3.00
C VAL A 30 -2.44 -8.39 4.08
N ALA A 31 -2.47 -7.84 5.29
CA ALA A 31 -3.18 -8.45 6.41
C ALA A 31 -4.70 -8.50 6.16
N SER A 32 -5.28 -7.42 5.63
CA SER A 32 -6.71 -7.35 5.31
C SER A 32 -7.12 -8.24 4.14
N SER A 33 -6.23 -8.49 3.17
CA SER A 33 -6.53 -9.32 2.01
C SER A 33 -6.28 -10.81 2.25
N LEU A 34 -5.15 -11.18 2.88
CA LEU A 34 -4.81 -12.59 3.14
C LEU A 34 -5.42 -13.13 4.44
N GLY A 35 -5.58 -12.29 5.47
CA GLY A 35 -6.10 -12.71 6.77
C GLY A 35 -7.41 -13.49 6.66
N PRO A 36 -8.47 -12.92 6.07
CA PRO A 36 -9.75 -13.63 5.88
C PRO A 36 -9.62 -14.92 5.07
N LEU A 37 -8.77 -14.94 4.04
CA LEU A 37 -8.57 -16.12 3.19
C LEU A 37 -7.87 -17.27 3.93
N LEU A 38 -6.89 -16.96 4.79
CA LEU A 38 -6.23 -17.99 5.58
C LEU A 38 -7.15 -18.50 6.70
N THR A 39 -7.83 -17.60 7.39
CA THR A 39 -8.73 -17.96 8.51
C THR A 39 -9.96 -18.75 8.05
N SER A 40 -10.43 -18.56 6.81
CA SER A 40 -11.52 -19.35 6.20
C SER A 40 -11.06 -20.70 5.65
N GLY A 41 -9.75 -21.02 5.70
CA GLY A 41 -9.18 -22.23 5.12
C GLY A 41 -9.03 -22.18 3.60
N ALA A 42 -9.20 -21.03 2.97
CA ALA A 42 -9.06 -20.86 1.52
C ALA A 42 -7.64 -21.17 1.00
N ALA A 43 -6.62 -21.02 1.84
CA ALA A 43 -5.23 -21.38 1.53
C ALA A 43 -4.86 -22.84 1.87
N GLY A 44 -5.86 -23.66 2.24
CA GLY A 44 -5.69 -25.02 2.74
C GLY A 44 -5.90 -25.09 4.27
N ALA A 45 -6.32 -26.26 4.75
CA ALA A 45 -6.63 -26.48 6.17
C ALA A 45 -5.40 -26.27 7.09
N ASP A 46 -4.19 -26.52 6.55
CA ASP A 46 -2.92 -26.38 7.27
C ASP A 46 -2.22 -25.11 6.77
N SER A 47 -2.60 -23.94 7.29
CA SER A 47 -1.92 -22.69 6.99
C SER A 47 -1.31 -22.06 8.22
N ALA A 48 -0.13 -21.44 8.06
CA ALA A 48 0.55 -20.71 9.11
C ALA A 48 0.92 -19.31 8.64
N TRP A 49 1.07 -18.39 9.59
CA TRP A 49 1.56 -17.04 9.35
C TRP A 49 2.72 -16.74 10.29
N ILE A 50 3.81 -16.23 9.72
CA ILE A 50 4.97 -15.77 10.47
C ILE A 50 5.09 -14.25 10.31
N ALA A 51 5.14 -13.54 11.44
CA ALA A 51 5.20 -12.08 11.48
C ALA A 51 6.12 -11.58 12.59
N ALA A 52 6.48 -10.30 12.59
CA ALA A 52 7.13 -9.66 13.71
C ALA A 52 6.11 -9.18 14.76
N ALA A 53 6.49 -9.22 16.03
CA ALA A 53 5.83 -8.46 17.09
C ALA A 53 6.21 -6.97 16.94
N VAL A 54 5.24 -6.13 16.54
CA VAL A 54 5.53 -4.77 16.07
C VAL A 54 5.62 -3.77 17.22
N ASP A 55 4.78 -3.94 18.24
CA ASP A 55 4.72 -3.04 19.40
C ASP A 55 4.96 -3.76 20.72
N ASP A 56 4.86 -3.04 21.84
CA ASP A 56 5.15 -3.59 23.15
C ASP A 56 4.09 -4.59 23.61
N ASP A 57 2.84 -4.40 23.21
CA ASP A 57 1.75 -5.33 23.53
C ASP A 57 1.91 -6.64 22.77
N ASP A 58 2.25 -6.58 21.48
CA ASP A 58 2.59 -7.77 20.68
C ASP A 58 3.74 -8.56 21.31
N ARG A 59 4.83 -7.86 21.69
CA ARG A 59 5.98 -8.49 22.35
C ARG A 59 5.63 -9.11 23.71
N ALA A 60 4.77 -8.42 24.48
CA ALA A 60 4.30 -8.94 25.76
C ALA A 60 3.43 -10.19 25.57
N ALA A 61 2.56 -10.21 24.55
CA ALA A 61 1.75 -11.39 24.21
C ALA A 61 2.63 -12.59 23.84
N VAL A 62 3.67 -12.38 23.02
CA VAL A 62 4.65 -13.43 22.66
C VAL A 62 5.32 -14.00 23.92
N ARG A 63 5.87 -13.15 24.79
CA ARG A 63 6.60 -13.55 26.00
C ARG A 63 5.73 -14.28 27.02
N SER A 64 4.46 -13.96 27.06
CA SER A 64 3.50 -14.64 27.97
C SER A 64 2.94 -15.95 27.42
N GLY A 65 3.24 -16.28 26.15
CA GLY A 65 2.61 -17.41 25.45
C GLY A 65 1.14 -17.14 25.08
N GLY A 66 0.69 -15.89 25.11
CA GLY A 66 -0.69 -15.46 24.85
C GLY A 66 -1.01 -15.15 23.38
N VAL A 67 -0.23 -15.65 22.43
CA VAL A 67 -0.49 -15.48 21.00
C VAL A 67 -1.49 -16.53 20.52
N GLU A 68 -2.77 -16.20 20.62
CA GLU A 68 -3.85 -17.01 20.04
C GLU A 68 -4.52 -16.22 18.92
N ALA A 69 -4.41 -16.71 17.69
CA ALA A 69 -5.00 -16.09 16.51
C ALA A 69 -6.13 -16.97 15.96
N PRO A 70 -7.38 -16.46 15.89
CA PRO A 70 -8.49 -17.24 15.37
C PRO A 70 -8.25 -17.70 13.92
N GLY A 71 -8.34 -19.00 13.67
CA GLY A 71 -8.35 -19.59 12.34
C GLY A 71 -7.00 -19.67 11.59
N VAL A 72 -5.88 -19.29 12.23
CA VAL A 72 -4.53 -19.40 11.63
C VAL A 72 -3.47 -19.71 12.69
N ALA A 73 -2.54 -20.60 12.37
CA ALA A 73 -1.36 -20.82 13.20
C ALA A 73 -0.42 -19.61 13.06
N LEU A 74 -0.41 -18.73 14.06
CA LEU A 74 0.39 -17.50 14.05
C LEU A 74 1.66 -17.66 14.88
N THR A 75 2.82 -17.41 14.27
CA THR A 75 4.10 -17.27 14.96
C THR A 75 4.56 -15.82 14.86
N MET A 76 4.76 -15.16 16.00
CA MET A 76 5.29 -13.81 16.06
C MET A 76 6.72 -13.80 16.61
N LEU A 77 7.61 -13.10 15.93
CA LEU A 77 9.02 -12.97 16.31
C LEU A 77 9.19 -11.77 17.26
N ASP A 78 9.69 -12.04 18.48
CA ASP A 78 10.05 -11.01 19.47
C ASP A 78 11.45 -10.46 19.18
N ILE A 79 11.53 -9.61 18.16
CA ILE A 79 12.78 -8.97 17.74
C ILE A 79 13.11 -7.82 18.70
N ASP A 80 14.39 -7.72 19.10
CA ASP A 80 14.86 -6.60 19.92
C ASP A 80 14.41 -5.25 19.33
N PRO A 81 13.82 -4.33 20.14
CA PRO A 81 13.25 -3.07 19.63
C PRO A 81 14.25 -2.18 18.89
N ARG A 82 15.56 -2.20 19.26
CA ARG A 82 16.58 -1.45 18.54
C ARG A 82 16.87 -2.07 17.19
N THR A 83 17.03 -3.38 17.15
CA THR A 83 17.25 -4.16 15.92
C THR A 83 16.06 -3.98 14.97
N TYR A 84 14.82 -4.07 15.50
CA TYR A 84 13.61 -3.86 14.72
C TYR A 84 13.54 -2.45 14.10
N ARG A 85 13.89 -1.38 14.83
CA ARG A 85 13.96 -0.02 14.29
C ARG A 85 15.01 0.12 13.18
N LEU A 86 16.19 -0.47 13.33
CA LEU A 86 17.22 -0.44 12.30
C LEU A 86 16.77 -1.16 11.02
N TYR A 87 16.15 -2.31 11.17
CA TYR A 87 15.56 -3.09 10.07
C TYR A 87 14.39 -2.35 9.41
N TYR A 88 13.40 -1.92 10.19
CA TYR A 88 12.14 -1.44 9.67
C TYR A 88 12.18 0.05 9.29
N ASP A 89 12.63 0.94 10.21
CA ASP A 89 12.60 2.37 9.95
C ASP A 89 13.77 2.78 9.03
N VAL A 90 15.00 2.29 9.29
CA VAL A 90 16.18 2.75 8.55
C VAL A 90 16.28 2.06 7.18
N ILE A 91 16.38 0.74 7.12
CA ILE A 91 16.58 0.03 5.84
C ILE A 91 15.27 -0.08 5.06
N SER A 92 14.25 -0.69 5.65
CA SER A 92 13.03 -0.98 4.88
C SER A 92 12.35 0.32 4.42
N ASN A 93 12.02 1.21 5.34
CA ASN A 93 11.23 2.40 5.02
C ASN A 93 12.06 3.64 4.67
N GLY A 94 13.25 3.80 5.25
CA GLY A 94 14.15 4.94 4.96
C GLY A 94 14.98 4.76 3.68
N ILE A 95 15.32 3.55 3.32
CA ILE A 95 16.15 3.26 2.14
C ILE A 95 15.35 2.57 1.04
N LEU A 96 14.87 1.34 1.24
CA LEU A 96 14.29 0.54 0.17
C LEU A 96 12.96 1.13 -0.34
N TRP A 97 12.11 1.61 0.54
CA TRP A 97 10.85 2.23 0.14
C TRP A 97 11.10 3.53 -0.66
N PHE A 98 12.01 4.41 -0.21
CA PHE A 98 12.39 5.62 -0.94
C PHE A 98 13.02 5.31 -2.29
N LEU A 99 13.88 4.29 -2.33
CA LEU A 99 14.51 3.81 -3.56
C LEU A 99 13.46 3.37 -4.59
N HIS A 100 12.56 2.48 -4.17
CA HIS A 100 11.55 1.91 -5.05
C HIS A 100 10.57 2.97 -5.58
N HIS A 101 10.26 3.98 -4.78
CA HIS A 101 9.38 5.08 -5.18
C HIS A 101 10.10 6.25 -5.87
N GLY A 102 11.44 6.22 -5.96
CA GLY A 102 12.23 7.28 -6.61
C GLY A 102 12.19 8.62 -5.87
N LEU A 103 12.17 8.59 -4.54
CA LEU A 103 11.92 9.76 -3.68
C LEU A 103 13.20 10.35 -3.05
N PHE A 104 14.37 9.87 -3.41
CA PHE A 104 15.63 10.43 -2.90
C PHE A 104 15.94 11.80 -3.51
N ASP A 105 16.32 12.75 -2.67
CA ASP A 105 17.03 13.97 -3.07
C ASP A 105 18.51 13.62 -3.28
N LEU A 106 18.83 13.04 -4.42
CA LEU A 106 20.14 12.46 -4.72
C LEU A 106 21.35 13.40 -4.45
N PRO A 107 21.27 14.73 -4.61
CA PRO A 107 22.34 15.61 -4.22
C PRO A 107 22.69 15.58 -2.71
N ARG A 108 21.77 15.13 -1.86
CA ARG A 108 21.91 15.13 -0.41
C ARG A 108 21.74 13.78 0.24
N ARG A 109 20.91 12.91 -0.33
CA ARG A 109 20.51 11.60 0.24
C ARG A 109 20.33 10.56 -0.86
N PRO A 110 20.58 9.26 -0.55
CA PRO A 110 20.98 8.71 0.74
C PRO A 110 22.48 8.88 1.03
N GLN A 111 22.87 8.63 2.29
CA GLN A 111 24.27 8.52 2.71
C GLN A 111 24.51 7.15 3.33
N PHE A 112 25.55 6.45 2.83
CA PHE A 112 25.86 5.07 3.24
C PHE A 112 27.09 5.06 4.16
N ASP A 113 26.88 5.53 5.37
CA ASP A 113 27.90 5.61 6.42
C ASP A 113 27.93 4.33 7.30
N ARG A 114 28.68 4.37 8.40
CA ARG A 114 28.78 3.26 9.35
C ARG A 114 27.42 2.90 9.98
N ARG A 115 26.56 3.90 10.25
CA ARG A 115 25.23 3.65 10.85
C ARG A 115 24.32 2.92 9.87
N PHE A 116 24.43 3.26 8.60
CA PHE A 116 23.75 2.51 7.56
C PHE A 116 24.20 1.04 7.51
N ARG A 117 25.53 0.76 7.66
CA ARG A 117 26.03 -0.62 7.69
C ARG A 117 25.52 -1.40 8.91
N GLU A 118 25.49 -0.77 10.08
CA GLU A 118 24.90 -1.38 11.29
C GLU A 118 23.39 -1.70 11.07
N ALA A 119 22.68 -0.83 10.38
CA ALA A 119 21.28 -1.06 10.06
C ALA A 119 21.10 -2.18 9.00
N TRP A 120 22.01 -2.28 8.04
CA TRP A 120 21.99 -3.38 7.07
C TRP A 120 22.27 -4.73 7.72
N ASP A 121 23.18 -4.79 8.68
CA ASP A 121 23.44 -6.01 9.47
C ASP A 121 22.17 -6.42 10.25
N ALA A 122 21.47 -5.44 10.84
CA ALA A 122 20.19 -5.70 11.50
C ALA A 122 19.11 -6.19 10.53
N TYR A 123 19.01 -5.60 9.33
CA TYR A 123 18.09 -6.05 8.28
C TYR A 123 18.37 -7.51 7.87
N SER A 124 19.65 -7.84 7.69
CA SER A 124 20.07 -9.20 7.34
C SER A 124 19.77 -10.19 8.46
N SER A 125 20.05 -9.82 9.72
CA SER A 125 19.75 -10.65 10.90
C SER A 125 18.25 -10.93 11.03
N VAL A 126 17.40 -9.90 10.90
CA VAL A 126 15.94 -10.07 10.99
C VAL A 126 15.43 -10.97 9.87
N ASN A 127 15.93 -10.80 8.62
CA ASN A 127 15.57 -11.71 7.53
C ASN A 127 16.00 -13.16 7.83
N ALA A 128 17.15 -13.37 8.47
CA ALA A 128 17.59 -14.70 8.88
C ALA A 128 16.71 -15.30 9.98
N GLU A 129 16.24 -14.49 10.95
CA GLU A 129 15.27 -14.93 11.97
C GLU A 129 13.95 -15.38 11.33
N PHE A 130 13.43 -14.62 10.36
CA PHE A 130 12.25 -15.02 9.59
C PHE A 130 12.49 -16.33 8.81
N ALA A 131 13.61 -16.46 8.13
CA ALA A 131 13.95 -17.69 7.38
C ALA A 131 14.06 -18.91 8.30
N THR A 132 14.66 -18.74 9.50
CA THR A 132 14.73 -19.79 10.52
C THR A 132 13.34 -20.19 10.99
N ALA A 133 12.48 -19.24 11.35
CA ALA A 133 11.11 -19.53 11.80
C ALA A 133 10.28 -20.24 10.72
N VAL A 134 10.48 -19.89 9.43
CA VAL A 134 9.86 -20.64 8.32
C VAL A 134 10.40 -22.07 8.26
N ALA A 135 11.72 -22.27 8.38
CA ALA A 135 12.35 -23.57 8.31
C ALA A 135 11.86 -24.50 9.42
N ASP A 136 11.56 -23.96 10.61
CA ASP A 136 11.06 -24.71 11.77
C ASP A 136 9.58 -25.08 11.63
N VAL A 137 8.76 -24.20 11.03
CA VAL A 137 7.30 -24.39 10.93
C VAL A 137 6.90 -25.17 9.68
N ALA A 138 7.60 -24.95 8.55
CA ALA A 138 7.19 -25.47 7.26
C ALA A 138 7.46 -26.99 7.14
N ALA A 139 6.41 -27.77 6.88
CA ALA A 139 6.55 -29.16 6.48
C ALA A 139 7.29 -29.29 5.13
N ALA A 140 7.82 -30.46 4.84
CA ALA A 140 8.49 -30.73 3.56
C ALA A 140 7.55 -30.45 2.38
N GLY A 141 8.05 -29.75 1.35
CA GLY A 141 7.27 -29.39 0.17
C GLY A 141 6.22 -28.29 0.38
N SER A 142 6.19 -27.60 1.53
CA SER A 142 5.27 -26.50 1.79
C SER A 142 5.45 -25.35 0.81
N VAL A 143 4.35 -24.61 0.55
CA VAL A 143 4.39 -23.33 -0.16
C VAL A 143 4.68 -22.22 0.82
N VAL A 144 5.62 -21.35 0.48
CA VAL A 144 6.01 -20.17 1.30
C VAL A 144 5.79 -18.89 0.49
N LEU A 145 4.87 -18.05 0.95
CA LEU A 145 4.53 -16.77 0.34
C LEU A 145 5.18 -15.63 1.14
N VAL A 146 6.30 -15.12 0.66
CA VAL A 146 7.07 -14.04 1.31
C VAL A 146 6.55 -12.69 0.84
N GLN A 147 6.08 -11.84 1.75
CA GLN A 147 5.41 -10.60 1.40
C GLN A 147 6.31 -9.38 1.61
N ASP A 148 6.55 -8.69 0.49
CA ASP A 148 7.11 -7.35 0.38
C ASP A 148 8.62 -7.21 0.66
N TYR A 149 9.14 -6.03 0.36
CA TYR A 149 10.57 -5.64 0.35
C TYR A 149 11.26 -5.69 1.71
N GLN A 150 10.52 -5.71 2.80
CA GLN A 150 11.08 -5.90 4.14
C GLN A 150 11.79 -7.25 4.28
N LEU A 151 11.38 -8.22 3.51
CA LEU A 151 11.85 -9.60 3.60
C LEU A 151 12.58 -10.07 2.33
N ALA A 152 13.25 -9.14 1.63
CA ALA A 152 13.86 -9.41 0.33
C ALA A 152 15.01 -10.44 0.38
N LEU A 153 15.62 -10.69 1.54
CA LEU A 153 16.68 -11.70 1.69
C LEU A 153 16.16 -13.10 2.08
N VAL A 154 14.93 -13.20 2.59
CA VAL A 154 14.32 -14.47 3.02
C VAL A 154 14.28 -15.51 1.91
N PRO A 155 13.92 -15.21 0.65
CA PRO A 155 13.85 -16.21 -0.42
C PRO A 155 15.19 -16.91 -0.65
N GLY A 156 16.28 -16.16 -0.76
CA GLY A 156 17.61 -16.73 -0.98
C GLY A 156 18.11 -17.57 0.21
N MET A 157 17.85 -17.11 1.44
CA MET A 157 18.20 -17.86 2.65
C MET A 157 17.45 -19.19 2.73
N LEU A 158 16.13 -19.18 2.46
CA LEU A 158 15.31 -20.39 2.44
C LEU A 158 15.74 -21.34 1.30
N ARG A 159 16.01 -20.82 0.12
CA ARG A 159 16.45 -21.66 -1.02
C ARG A 159 17.72 -22.41 -0.71
N HIS A 160 18.62 -21.82 0.09
CA HIS A 160 19.86 -22.46 0.52
C HIS A 160 19.61 -23.54 1.61
N HIS A 161 18.80 -23.24 2.62
CA HIS A 161 18.61 -24.12 3.77
C HIS A 161 17.50 -25.16 3.59
N ARG A 162 16.46 -24.84 2.82
CA ARG A 162 15.27 -25.65 2.59
C ARG A 162 14.92 -25.71 1.09
N PRO A 163 15.77 -26.36 0.26
CA PRO A 163 15.55 -26.47 -1.18
C PRO A 163 14.28 -27.23 -1.57
N ASP A 164 13.68 -27.94 -0.62
CA ASP A 164 12.41 -28.66 -0.75
C ASP A 164 11.19 -27.72 -0.76
N LEU A 165 11.30 -26.49 -0.26
CA LEU A 165 10.21 -25.55 -0.19
C LEU A 165 9.91 -24.89 -1.54
N ARG A 166 8.64 -24.62 -1.79
CA ARG A 166 8.14 -23.90 -2.96
C ARG A 166 7.90 -22.44 -2.55
N ILE A 167 8.74 -21.54 -3.03
CA ILE A 167 8.82 -20.17 -2.51
C ILE A 167 8.38 -19.16 -3.59
N ALA A 168 7.46 -18.26 -3.26
CA ALA A 168 7.07 -17.14 -4.11
C ALA A 168 7.06 -15.84 -3.29
N PRO A 169 8.07 -14.97 -3.44
CA PRO A 169 8.00 -13.62 -2.91
C PRO A 169 7.07 -12.75 -3.76
N PHE A 170 6.34 -11.84 -3.11
CA PHE A 170 5.47 -10.88 -3.74
C PHE A 170 5.79 -9.46 -3.27
N THR A 171 6.09 -8.56 -4.20
CA THR A 171 6.40 -7.15 -3.91
C THR A 171 5.17 -6.29 -4.11
N HIS A 172 4.70 -5.66 -3.04
CA HIS A 172 3.51 -4.79 -3.04
C HIS A 172 3.81 -3.36 -3.45
N THR A 173 5.06 -2.93 -3.30
CA THR A 173 5.50 -1.61 -3.77
C THR A 173 5.79 -1.63 -5.27
N ALA A 174 5.93 -0.46 -5.85
CA ALA A 174 6.64 -0.30 -7.10
C ALA A 174 8.04 -0.92 -6.98
N PHE A 175 8.63 -1.40 -8.07
CA PHE A 175 10.05 -1.75 -8.08
C PHE A 175 10.84 -0.70 -8.87
N CYS A 176 12.03 -0.37 -8.40
CA CYS A 176 12.89 0.62 -9.05
C CYS A 176 13.58 0.03 -10.29
N GLY A 177 13.87 0.90 -11.26
CA GLY A 177 14.63 0.50 -12.46
C GLY A 177 16.15 0.51 -12.25
N PRO A 178 16.92 0.10 -13.26
CA PRO A 178 18.39 -0.06 -13.19
C PRO A 178 19.14 1.19 -12.71
N ASN A 179 18.71 2.37 -13.11
CA ASN A 179 19.36 3.62 -12.69
C ASN A 179 19.19 3.89 -11.18
N SER A 180 18.09 3.45 -10.60
CA SER A 180 17.83 3.67 -9.18
C SER A 180 18.46 2.61 -8.31
N ILE A 181 18.47 1.32 -8.72
CA ILE A 181 19.05 0.25 -7.91
C ILE A 181 20.56 0.48 -7.68
N ARG A 182 21.27 1.07 -8.65
CA ARG A 182 22.68 1.43 -8.55
C ARG A 182 23.00 2.53 -7.54
N VAL A 183 22.00 3.19 -6.98
CA VAL A 183 22.19 4.11 -5.85
C VAL A 183 22.63 3.35 -4.61
N LEU A 184 22.22 2.09 -4.44
CA LEU A 184 22.67 1.25 -3.33
C LEU A 184 24.17 0.88 -3.48
N PRO A 185 24.89 0.65 -2.36
CA PRO A 185 26.19 -0.03 -2.42
C PRO A 185 26.08 -1.36 -3.16
N SER A 186 27.08 -1.70 -3.98
CA SER A 186 27.03 -2.86 -4.89
C SER A 186 26.74 -4.17 -4.16
N ASP A 187 27.38 -4.39 -3.02
CA ASP A 187 27.21 -5.60 -2.21
C ASP A 187 25.76 -5.76 -1.70
N ILE A 188 25.08 -4.67 -1.42
CA ILE A 188 23.70 -4.65 -0.95
C ILE A 188 22.73 -4.87 -2.11
N ALA A 189 22.95 -4.18 -3.22
CA ALA A 189 22.16 -4.38 -4.43
C ALA A 189 22.26 -5.84 -4.91
N GLU A 190 23.47 -6.41 -4.91
CA GLU A 190 23.71 -7.82 -5.23
C GLU A 190 22.98 -8.76 -4.28
N ALA A 191 23.08 -8.55 -2.97
CA ALA A 191 22.43 -9.39 -1.98
C ALA A 191 20.90 -9.45 -2.17
N ILE A 192 20.25 -8.31 -2.40
CA ILE A 192 18.80 -8.23 -2.65
C ILE A 192 18.44 -8.91 -3.97
N CYS A 193 19.11 -8.53 -5.06
CA CYS A 193 18.81 -9.10 -6.38
C CYS A 193 19.10 -10.59 -6.46
N ALA A 194 20.22 -11.06 -5.91
CA ALA A 194 20.58 -12.47 -5.89
C ALA A 194 19.59 -13.31 -5.08
N SER A 195 19.13 -12.81 -3.91
CA SER A 195 18.11 -13.51 -3.13
C SER A 195 16.82 -13.70 -3.91
N MET A 196 16.29 -12.62 -4.49
CA MET A 196 15.04 -12.64 -5.23
C MET A 196 15.16 -13.43 -6.54
N ALA A 197 16.31 -13.41 -7.20
CA ALA A 197 16.52 -14.11 -8.48
C ALA A 197 16.42 -15.64 -8.39
N THR A 198 16.49 -16.21 -7.19
CA THR A 198 16.47 -17.67 -6.98
C THR A 198 15.09 -18.32 -7.13
N VAL A 199 14.01 -17.54 -7.13
CA VAL A 199 12.62 -18.01 -7.09
C VAL A 199 11.69 -17.11 -7.90
N PRO A 200 10.50 -17.59 -8.36
CA PRO A 200 9.55 -16.75 -9.08
C PRO A 200 9.05 -15.57 -8.23
N CYS A 201 9.23 -14.35 -8.72
CA CYS A 201 8.84 -13.12 -8.01
C CYS A 201 7.55 -12.52 -8.58
N GLY A 202 6.60 -12.17 -7.70
CA GLY A 202 5.32 -11.59 -8.03
C GLY A 202 5.27 -10.07 -7.88
N PHE A 203 4.48 -9.43 -8.76
CA PHE A 203 4.24 -7.99 -8.77
C PHE A 203 2.80 -7.68 -9.16
N HIS A 204 2.30 -6.50 -8.79
CA HIS A 204 0.96 -6.08 -9.18
C HIS A 204 0.82 -5.65 -10.64
N SER A 205 1.91 -5.29 -11.31
CA SER A 205 1.89 -4.86 -12.71
C SER A 205 3.10 -5.35 -13.50
N ALA A 206 2.94 -5.47 -14.82
CA ALA A 206 4.02 -5.86 -15.72
C ALA A 206 5.19 -4.87 -15.70
N ARG A 207 4.90 -3.58 -15.46
CA ARG A 207 5.91 -2.53 -15.34
C ARG A 207 6.89 -2.84 -14.21
N TRP A 208 6.39 -3.22 -13.02
CA TRP A 208 7.23 -3.49 -11.86
C TRP A 208 7.99 -4.79 -12.00
N ALA A 209 7.38 -5.81 -12.61
CA ALA A 209 8.05 -7.06 -12.96
C ALA A 209 9.23 -6.82 -13.92
N ASN A 210 9.00 -6.01 -14.96
CA ASN A 210 10.03 -5.63 -15.92
C ASN A 210 11.15 -4.78 -15.28
N ALA A 211 10.77 -3.83 -14.39
CA ALA A 211 11.73 -3.00 -13.68
C ALA A 211 12.64 -3.85 -12.77
N TYR A 212 12.07 -4.82 -12.05
CA TYR A 212 12.83 -5.79 -11.27
C TYR A 212 13.78 -6.61 -12.14
N SER A 213 13.27 -7.23 -13.22
CA SER A 213 14.08 -8.07 -14.09
C SER A 213 15.25 -7.30 -14.73
N ALA A 214 15.00 -6.04 -15.12
CA ALA A 214 16.04 -5.17 -15.66
C ALA A 214 17.08 -4.79 -14.60
N SER A 215 16.64 -4.47 -13.39
CA SER A 215 17.53 -4.12 -12.25
C SER A 215 18.38 -5.33 -11.82
N ALA A 216 17.79 -6.52 -11.76
CA ALA A 216 18.50 -7.73 -11.40
C ALA A 216 19.58 -8.07 -12.44
N ARG A 217 19.29 -7.93 -13.74
CA ARG A 217 20.30 -8.13 -14.80
C ARG A 217 21.42 -7.10 -14.76
N GLU A 218 21.09 -5.84 -14.46
CA GLU A 218 22.08 -4.77 -14.31
C GLU A 218 23.06 -5.05 -13.17
N VAL A 219 22.54 -5.55 -12.05
CA VAL A 219 23.32 -5.78 -10.82
C VAL A 219 24.09 -7.10 -10.87
N LEU A 220 23.46 -8.17 -11.31
CA LEU A 220 24.03 -9.52 -11.30
C LEU A 220 24.82 -9.87 -12.57
N GLY A 221 24.74 -9.03 -13.59
CA GLY A 221 25.32 -9.27 -14.91
C GLY A 221 24.32 -9.87 -15.89
N GLY A 222 24.53 -9.60 -17.18
CA GLY A 222 23.59 -9.98 -18.25
C GLY A 222 23.39 -11.48 -18.44
N GLU A 223 24.36 -12.30 -18.03
CA GLU A 223 24.34 -13.77 -18.11
C GLU A 223 23.75 -14.42 -16.84
N ALA A 224 23.37 -13.64 -15.83
CA ALA A 224 22.81 -14.17 -14.58
C ALA A 224 21.46 -14.86 -14.85
N GLU A 225 21.29 -16.04 -14.32
CA GLU A 225 20.03 -16.75 -14.33
C GLU A 225 19.07 -16.12 -13.33
N ILE A 226 17.96 -15.62 -13.81
CA ILE A 226 16.91 -14.98 -13.00
C ILE A 226 15.63 -15.79 -13.20
N ALA A 227 15.08 -16.29 -12.10
CA ALA A 227 13.80 -16.98 -12.11
C ALA A 227 12.69 -16.11 -12.72
N PRO A 228 11.66 -16.68 -13.35
CA PRO A 228 10.60 -15.93 -14.01
C PRO A 228 9.84 -15.04 -13.03
N THR A 229 9.32 -13.93 -13.53
CA THR A 229 8.39 -13.09 -12.78
C THR A 229 6.95 -13.42 -13.15
N PHE A 230 6.01 -13.14 -12.24
CA PHE A 230 4.59 -13.23 -12.53
C PHE A 230 3.87 -11.95 -12.13
N VAL A 231 2.78 -11.67 -12.83
CA VAL A 231 1.94 -10.47 -12.59
C VAL A 231 0.61 -10.94 -12.01
N ALA A 232 0.30 -10.47 -10.81
CA ALA A 232 -0.92 -10.81 -10.11
C ALA A 232 -1.46 -9.56 -9.39
N PRO A 233 -2.26 -8.73 -10.06
CA PRO A 233 -2.85 -7.57 -9.41
C PRO A 233 -3.87 -8.01 -8.35
N LEU A 234 -3.76 -7.45 -7.14
CA LEU A 234 -4.72 -7.67 -6.07
C LEU A 234 -6.07 -7.03 -6.42
N GLY A 235 -7.14 -7.81 -6.30
CA GLY A 235 -8.52 -7.33 -6.37
C GLY A 235 -9.03 -6.84 -5.02
N PRO A 236 -10.00 -5.94 -4.98
CA PRO A 236 -10.69 -5.57 -3.75
C PRO A 236 -11.62 -6.71 -3.27
N ASP A 237 -11.87 -6.75 -1.96
CA ASP A 237 -12.88 -7.64 -1.39
C ASP A 237 -14.26 -6.97 -1.48
N ALA A 238 -14.99 -7.26 -2.56
CA ALA A 238 -16.28 -6.64 -2.83
C ALA A 238 -17.33 -6.95 -1.76
N ASP A 239 -17.34 -8.16 -1.22
CA ASP A 239 -18.30 -8.58 -0.18
C ASP A 239 -18.03 -7.89 1.16
N ALA A 240 -16.76 -7.80 1.57
CA ALA A 240 -16.36 -7.08 2.76
C ALA A 240 -16.67 -5.58 2.64
N LEU A 241 -16.40 -4.98 1.50
CA LEU A 241 -16.73 -3.57 1.22
C LEU A 241 -18.25 -3.31 1.25
N ALA A 242 -19.04 -4.19 0.65
CA ALA A 242 -20.49 -4.09 0.68
C ALA A 242 -21.06 -4.23 2.11
N ALA A 243 -20.49 -5.12 2.92
CA ALA A 243 -20.89 -5.27 4.32
C ALA A 243 -20.61 -3.99 5.14
N VAL A 244 -19.45 -3.36 4.94
CA VAL A 244 -19.12 -2.08 5.59
C VAL A 244 -20.02 -0.96 5.07
N ALA A 245 -20.31 -0.91 3.78
CA ALA A 245 -21.19 0.09 3.18
C ALA A 245 -22.62 0.04 3.78
N ALA A 246 -23.13 -1.17 4.07
CA ALA A 246 -24.44 -1.38 4.69
C ALA A 246 -24.47 -1.16 6.22
N ALA A 247 -23.33 -0.94 6.86
CA ALA A 247 -23.25 -0.83 8.31
C ALA A 247 -23.85 0.48 8.86
N PRO A 248 -24.50 0.49 10.04
CA PRO A 248 -25.04 1.71 10.66
C PRO A 248 -23.99 2.82 10.86
N ALA A 249 -22.75 2.46 11.13
CA ALA A 249 -21.64 3.42 11.27
C ALA A 249 -21.39 4.18 9.96
N THR A 250 -21.48 3.50 8.81
CA THR A 250 -21.33 4.14 7.49
C THR A 250 -22.51 5.04 7.16
N ALA A 251 -23.74 4.67 7.55
CA ALA A 251 -24.90 5.53 7.39
C ALA A 251 -24.77 6.82 8.21
N ALA A 252 -24.31 6.74 9.47
CA ALA A 252 -24.04 7.89 10.30
C ALA A 252 -22.93 8.78 9.72
N ALA A 253 -21.85 8.17 9.21
CA ALA A 253 -20.77 8.90 8.55
C ALA A 253 -21.22 9.58 7.24
N SER A 254 -22.14 8.95 6.48
CA SER A 254 -22.74 9.55 5.27
C SER A 254 -23.57 10.78 5.59
N ALA A 255 -24.33 10.76 6.67
CA ALA A 255 -25.07 11.95 7.14
C ALA A 255 -24.11 13.09 7.52
N ALA A 256 -23.07 12.81 8.31
CA ALA A 256 -22.06 13.80 8.68
C ALA A 256 -21.32 14.37 7.45
N LEU A 257 -21.02 13.54 6.45
CA LEU A 257 -20.41 13.98 5.19
C LEU A 257 -21.38 14.87 4.40
N ALA A 258 -22.69 14.56 4.42
CA ALA A 258 -23.70 15.35 3.74
C ALA A 258 -23.76 16.79 4.30
N ASP A 259 -23.61 16.96 5.61
CA ASP A 259 -23.56 18.29 6.25
C ASP A 259 -22.34 19.11 5.78
N VAL A 260 -21.19 18.46 5.58
CA VAL A 260 -19.96 19.11 5.08
C VAL A 260 -20.06 19.47 3.61
N VAL A 261 -20.56 18.56 2.79
CA VAL A 261 -20.57 18.70 1.32
C VAL A 261 -21.76 19.56 0.87
N GLY A 262 -22.95 19.42 1.47
CA GLY A 262 -24.18 20.05 1.01
C GLY A 262 -24.49 19.66 -0.42
N ASP A 263 -24.87 20.67 -1.23
CA ASP A 263 -25.16 20.51 -2.66
C ASP A 263 -23.91 20.62 -3.56
N ARG A 264 -22.74 20.70 -2.98
CA ARG A 264 -21.47 20.86 -3.71
C ARG A 264 -21.03 19.54 -4.32
N ALA A 265 -20.27 19.61 -5.41
CA ALA A 265 -19.54 18.47 -5.94
C ALA A 265 -18.42 18.05 -4.98
N LEU A 266 -18.22 16.72 -4.84
CA LEU A 266 -17.23 16.13 -3.96
C LEU A 266 -16.03 15.66 -4.76
N LEU A 267 -14.89 16.35 -4.63
CA LEU A 267 -13.58 15.76 -4.93
C LEU A 267 -13.15 14.97 -3.70
N LEU A 268 -12.76 13.73 -3.90
CA LEU A 268 -12.32 12.84 -2.84
C LEU A 268 -10.88 12.39 -3.07
N ARG A 269 -10.12 12.34 -1.99
CA ARG A 269 -8.84 11.64 -1.89
C ARG A 269 -8.86 10.74 -0.66
N VAL A 270 -8.34 9.52 -0.80
CA VAL A 270 -8.16 8.57 0.30
C VAL A 270 -6.74 8.03 0.22
N ASP A 271 -5.89 8.38 1.20
CA ASP A 271 -4.48 8.00 1.20
C ASP A 271 -3.91 7.89 2.62
N ARG A 272 -2.80 7.19 2.76
CA ARG A 272 -1.89 7.41 3.89
C ARG A 272 -1.07 8.68 3.65
N ILE A 273 -0.70 9.39 4.71
CA ILE A 273 0.16 10.58 4.61
C ILE A 273 1.59 10.11 4.31
N GLU A 274 1.87 9.86 3.02
CA GLU A 274 3.15 9.37 2.52
C GLU A 274 3.61 10.21 1.32
N PRO A 275 4.91 10.55 1.20
CA PRO A 275 5.42 11.37 0.10
C PRO A 275 5.09 10.82 -1.30
N SER A 276 5.04 9.50 -1.48
CA SER A 276 4.69 8.87 -2.76
C SER A 276 3.26 9.15 -3.20
N LYS A 277 2.36 9.45 -2.27
CA LYS A 277 0.94 9.71 -2.54
C LYS A 277 0.69 11.09 -3.15
N ASN A 278 1.68 11.99 -3.13
CA ASN A 278 1.66 13.25 -3.87
C ASN A 278 0.49 14.20 -3.48
N ILE A 279 0.16 14.23 -2.21
CA ILE A 279 -1.01 14.96 -1.68
C ILE A 279 -0.87 16.46 -1.93
N VAL A 280 0.32 17.01 -1.67
CA VAL A 280 0.61 18.46 -1.79
C VAL A 280 0.36 18.96 -3.22
N ARG A 281 0.82 18.20 -4.25
CA ARG A 281 0.53 18.57 -5.66
C ARG A 281 -0.94 18.41 -6.02
N GLY A 282 -1.65 17.47 -5.39
CA GLY A 282 -3.10 17.36 -5.56
C GLY A 282 -3.84 18.61 -5.09
N PHE A 283 -3.44 19.18 -3.94
CA PHE A 283 -4.00 20.45 -3.46
C PHE A 283 -3.57 21.65 -4.32
N ALA A 284 -2.33 21.66 -4.81
CA ALA A 284 -1.87 22.70 -5.73
C ALA A 284 -2.65 22.69 -7.06
N ALA A 285 -2.94 21.51 -7.62
CA ALA A 285 -3.78 21.39 -8.82
C ALA A 285 -5.21 21.89 -8.56
N PHE A 286 -5.77 21.61 -7.38
CA PHE A 286 -7.09 22.13 -6.99
C PHE A 286 -7.07 23.64 -6.82
N ASP A 287 -6.02 24.21 -6.22
CA ASP A 287 -5.84 25.68 -6.10
C ASP A 287 -5.78 26.34 -7.48
N THR A 288 -5.00 25.78 -8.42
CA THR A 288 -4.90 26.25 -9.81
C THR A 288 -6.27 26.15 -10.49
N MET A 289 -6.98 25.03 -10.35
CA MET A 289 -8.33 24.88 -10.93
C MET A 289 -9.31 25.96 -10.41
N LEU A 290 -9.30 26.26 -9.11
CA LEU A 290 -10.15 27.32 -8.56
C LEU A 290 -9.74 28.73 -9.03
N ALA A 291 -8.46 28.94 -9.32
CA ALA A 291 -7.97 30.22 -9.87
C ALA A 291 -8.48 30.43 -11.30
N GLU A 292 -8.37 29.41 -12.15
CA GLU A 292 -8.72 29.47 -13.56
C GLU A 292 -10.22 29.33 -13.84
N HIS A 293 -10.92 28.55 -13.06
CA HIS A 293 -12.33 28.21 -13.27
C HIS A 293 -13.21 28.69 -12.10
N ARG A 294 -13.48 30.00 -12.09
CA ARG A 294 -14.27 30.66 -11.03
C ARG A 294 -15.64 30.03 -10.78
N ALA A 295 -16.22 29.39 -11.80
CA ALA A 295 -17.52 28.72 -11.69
C ALA A 295 -17.56 27.59 -10.65
N TRP A 296 -16.40 27.05 -10.25
CA TRP A 296 -16.32 25.99 -9.23
C TRP A 296 -16.19 26.53 -7.81
N ARG A 297 -15.88 27.81 -7.61
CA ARG A 297 -15.80 28.40 -6.27
C ARG A 297 -17.17 28.28 -5.58
N GLU A 298 -17.15 27.89 -4.33
CA GLU A 298 -18.33 27.59 -3.49
C GLU A 298 -19.20 26.41 -3.98
N ARG A 299 -18.86 25.79 -5.13
CA ARG A 299 -19.63 24.69 -5.73
C ARG A 299 -18.93 23.33 -5.67
N VAL A 300 -17.71 23.29 -5.15
CA VAL A 300 -16.93 22.07 -4.98
C VAL A 300 -16.24 22.06 -3.62
N VAL A 301 -16.11 20.89 -3.03
CA VAL A 301 -15.31 20.68 -1.82
C VAL A 301 -14.36 19.52 -2.07
N PHE A 302 -13.11 19.68 -1.64
CA PHE A 302 -12.10 18.62 -1.70
C PHE A 302 -11.95 18.00 -0.31
N VAL A 303 -12.52 16.81 -0.12
CA VAL A 303 -12.39 16.03 1.10
C VAL A 303 -11.18 15.11 0.97
N ALA A 304 -10.24 15.25 1.88
CA ALA A 304 -9.05 14.41 1.97
C ALA A 304 -9.14 13.53 3.22
N ARG A 305 -9.46 12.24 3.04
CA ARG A 305 -9.42 11.20 4.07
C ARG A 305 -8.01 10.65 4.12
N LEU A 306 -7.28 11.01 5.15
CA LEU A 306 -5.86 10.73 5.26
C LEU A 306 -5.56 9.97 6.56
N ASN A 307 -4.76 8.92 6.46
CA ASN A 307 -4.32 8.18 7.63
C ASN A 307 -2.85 8.47 7.93
N ALA A 308 -2.52 8.63 9.19
CA ALA A 308 -1.14 8.77 9.64
C ALA A 308 -0.31 7.53 9.23
N SER A 309 0.94 7.76 8.85
CA SER A 309 1.87 6.69 8.46
C SER A 309 3.26 7.00 8.98
N ARG A 310 3.91 6.01 9.59
CA ARG A 310 5.34 6.02 9.97
C ARG A 310 5.79 7.31 10.67
N GLU A 311 5.01 7.80 11.63
CA GLU A 311 5.24 9.06 12.36
C GLU A 311 6.53 9.05 13.23
N THR A 312 7.22 7.92 13.33
CA THR A 312 8.57 7.82 13.91
C THR A 312 9.66 8.39 13.00
N MET A 313 9.37 8.60 11.70
CA MET A 313 10.34 9.03 10.70
C MET A 313 10.23 10.53 10.41
N PRO A 314 11.33 11.30 10.48
CA PRO A 314 11.33 12.75 10.26
C PRO A 314 10.76 13.17 8.90
N GLU A 315 11.01 12.40 7.85
CA GLU A 315 10.53 12.67 6.49
C GLU A 315 9.01 12.63 6.41
N TYR A 316 8.37 11.69 7.14
CA TYR A 316 6.91 11.57 7.18
C TYR A 316 6.26 12.68 8.01
N LEU A 317 6.88 13.06 9.14
CA LEU A 317 6.43 14.19 9.94
C LEU A 317 6.55 15.50 9.15
N ALA A 318 7.67 15.72 8.45
CA ALA A 318 7.84 16.89 7.59
C ALA A 318 6.77 16.94 6.49
N TYR A 319 6.53 15.81 5.82
CA TYR A 319 5.52 15.73 4.78
C TYR A 319 4.10 15.95 5.31
N ARG A 320 3.76 15.45 6.50
CA ARG A 320 2.49 15.74 7.15
C ARG A 320 2.28 17.24 7.34
N ASN A 321 3.30 17.94 7.86
CA ASN A 321 3.25 19.40 8.01
C ASN A 321 3.07 20.12 6.66
N GLU A 322 3.74 19.67 5.60
CA GLU A 322 3.56 20.22 4.26
C GLU A 322 2.12 20.04 3.74
N VAL A 323 1.52 18.88 3.98
CA VAL A 323 0.12 18.58 3.61
C VAL A 323 -0.85 19.49 4.35
N GLU A 324 -0.71 19.62 5.66
CA GLU A 324 -1.55 20.50 6.49
C GLU A 324 -1.45 21.95 6.05
N GLN A 325 -0.24 22.45 5.83
CA GLN A 325 0.01 23.81 5.33
C GLN A 325 -0.53 24.02 3.92
N ALA A 326 -0.45 23.02 3.05
CA ALA A 326 -0.98 23.12 1.69
C ALA A 326 -2.51 23.25 1.70
N ALA A 327 -3.20 22.45 2.49
CA ALA A 327 -4.65 22.55 2.68
C ALA A 327 -5.05 23.92 3.27
N GLN A 328 -4.32 24.38 4.30
CA GLN A 328 -4.54 25.67 4.93
C GLN A 328 -4.40 26.83 3.92
N ARG A 329 -3.35 26.85 3.10
CA ARG A 329 -3.16 27.89 2.07
C ARG A 329 -4.33 27.98 1.08
N VAL A 330 -4.86 26.84 0.63
CA VAL A 330 -6.04 26.83 -0.25
C VAL A 330 -7.26 27.41 0.45
N ASN A 331 -7.47 27.04 1.72
CA ASN A 331 -8.59 27.54 2.53
C ASN A 331 -8.48 29.04 2.83
N GLU A 332 -7.29 29.53 3.16
CA GLU A 332 -7.06 30.97 3.37
C GLU A 332 -7.27 31.80 2.09
N ARG A 333 -6.91 31.23 0.94
CA ARG A 333 -7.03 31.92 -0.35
C ARG A 333 -8.47 32.01 -0.86
N TRP A 334 -9.26 30.97 -0.67
CA TRP A 334 -10.56 30.83 -1.33
C TRP A 334 -11.74 30.70 -0.37
N GLY A 335 -11.51 30.27 0.87
CA GLY A 335 -12.56 29.99 1.85
C GLY A 335 -13.43 31.20 2.16
N THR A 336 -14.69 30.93 2.47
CA THR A 336 -15.65 31.90 2.96
C THR A 336 -16.20 31.45 4.30
N ALA A 337 -17.10 32.24 4.91
CA ALA A 337 -17.76 31.84 6.18
C ALA A 337 -18.61 30.56 6.02
N GLU A 338 -19.05 30.27 4.79
CA GLU A 338 -20.00 29.20 4.49
C GLU A 338 -19.34 28.05 3.66
N TRP A 339 -18.08 28.21 3.27
CA TRP A 339 -17.40 27.24 2.42
C TRP A 339 -15.92 27.09 2.78
N GLN A 340 -15.54 25.88 3.13
CA GLN A 340 -14.16 25.45 3.29
C GLN A 340 -13.76 24.60 2.08
N PRO A 341 -12.90 25.10 1.19
CA PRO A 341 -12.51 24.39 -0.04
C PRO A 341 -11.90 23.03 0.18
N VAL A 342 -10.99 22.88 1.15
CA VAL A 342 -10.31 21.63 1.50
C VAL A 342 -10.68 21.24 2.92
N VAL A 343 -11.30 20.07 3.05
CA VAL A 343 -11.60 19.44 4.35
C VAL A 343 -10.63 18.29 4.55
N LEU A 344 -9.67 18.47 5.46
CA LEU A 344 -8.67 17.50 5.79
C LEU A 344 -9.10 16.70 7.03
N ASP A 345 -9.26 15.40 6.90
CA ASP A 345 -9.58 14.49 7.99
C ASP A 345 -8.52 13.39 8.08
N ALA A 346 -7.72 13.44 9.14
CA ALA A 346 -6.58 12.55 9.37
C ALA A 346 -6.90 11.41 10.36
N ARG A 347 -8.19 11.14 10.61
CA ARG A 347 -8.60 10.04 11.49
C ARG A 347 -8.61 8.71 10.73
N ASP A 348 -8.15 7.66 11.38
CA ASP A 348 -8.29 6.29 10.87
C ASP A 348 -9.73 5.80 11.14
N ASP A 349 -10.62 6.09 10.21
CA ASP A 349 -12.05 5.81 10.27
C ASP A 349 -12.54 5.22 8.94
N PHE A 350 -12.53 3.90 8.87
CA PHE A 350 -12.89 3.18 7.65
C PHE A 350 -14.37 3.35 7.25
N PRO A 351 -15.38 3.32 8.16
CA PRO A 351 -16.75 3.68 7.83
C PRO A 351 -16.91 5.05 7.17
N SER A 352 -16.21 6.07 7.67
CA SER A 352 -16.20 7.41 7.07
C SER A 352 -15.51 7.45 5.71
N THR A 353 -14.49 6.64 5.50
CA THR A 353 -13.84 6.47 4.19
C THR A 353 -14.81 5.84 3.19
N VAL A 354 -15.49 4.76 3.58
CA VAL A 354 -16.51 4.10 2.73
C VAL A 354 -17.67 5.04 2.42
N ALA A 355 -18.17 5.82 3.38
CA ALA A 355 -19.20 6.83 3.16
C ALA A 355 -18.77 7.86 2.08
N ALA A 356 -17.52 8.28 2.08
CA ALA A 356 -17.00 9.20 1.07
C ALA A 356 -16.85 8.52 -0.30
N LEU A 357 -16.44 7.24 -0.35
CA LEU A 357 -16.33 6.47 -1.58
C LEU A 357 -17.70 6.18 -2.21
N LEU A 358 -18.77 6.04 -1.43
CA LEU A 358 -20.14 5.93 -1.96
C LEU A 358 -20.60 7.19 -2.71
N ARG A 359 -20.10 8.37 -2.33
CA ARG A 359 -20.67 9.66 -2.74
C ARG A 359 -19.82 10.48 -3.70
N TYR A 360 -18.52 10.22 -3.88
CA TYR A 360 -17.66 11.13 -4.65
C TYR A 360 -18.18 11.39 -6.08
N ASP A 361 -17.97 12.61 -6.56
CA ASP A 361 -18.13 13.00 -7.97
C ASP A 361 -16.82 12.82 -8.74
N VAL A 362 -15.67 13.07 -8.08
CA VAL A 362 -14.32 12.85 -8.63
C VAL A 362 -13.42 12.23 -7.58
N LEU A 363 -12.80 11.09 -7.89
CA LEU A 363 -11.78 10.45 -7.05
C LEU A 363 -10.39 10.78 -7.60
N VAL A 364 -9.54 11.37 -6.76
CA VAL A 364 -8.19 11.81 -7.15
C VAL A 364 -7.17 10.82 -6.61
N VAL A 365 -6.51 10.10 -7.51
CA VAL A 365 -5.46 9.13 -7.22
C VAL A 365 -4.25 9.49 -8.08
N ASN A 366 -3.37 10.36 -7.57
CA ASN A 366 -2.24 10.92 -8.32
C ASN A 366 -0.86 10.63 -7.71
N PRO A 367 -0.55 9.37 -7.29
CA PRO A 367 0.74 9.07 -6.70
C PRO A 367 1.89 9.38 -7.67
N ILE A 368 3.07 9.69 -7.10
CA ILE A 368 4.33 9.78 -7.85
C ILE A 368 4.70 8.39 -8.38
N LYS A 369 4.51 7.40 -7.55
CA LYS A 369 4.69 5.98 -7.86
C LYS A 369 3.96 5.14 -6.81
N ASP A 370 3.29 4.08 -7.25
CA ASP A 370 2.57 3.16 -6.36
C ASP A 370 2.60 1.75 -6.95
N GLY A 371 2.75 0.74 -6.10
CA GLY A 371 2.75 -0.65 -6.53
C GLY A 371 1.43 -1.08 -7.18
N LEU A 372 0.31 -0.68 -6.58
CA LEU A 372 -1.04 -0.94 -7.08
C LEU A 372 -1.95 0.27 -6.91
N ASN A 373 -2.29 0.64 -5.70
CA ASN A 373 -3.33 1.56 -5.21
C ASN A 373 -4.74 0.93 -5.23
N LEU A 374 -5.10 0.26 -4.12
CA LEU A 374 -6.42 -0.38 -3.99
C LEU A 374 -7.59 0.60 -4.02
N VAL A 375 -7.41 1.83 -3.52
CA VAL A 375 -8.48 2.86 -3.52
C VAL A 375 -8.98 3.16 -4.92
N ALA A 376 -8.10 3.11 -5.93
CA ALA A 376 -8.49 3.26 -7.33
C ALA A 376 -9.45 2.16 -7.82
N LYS A 377 -9.47 1.00 -7.17
CA LYS A 377 -10.39 -0.13 -7.45
C LYS A 377 -11.61 -0.11 -6.52
N GLU A 378 -11.41 0.14 -5.23
CA GLU A 378 -12.48 0.20 -4.21
C GLU A 378 -13.46 1.34 -4.48
N GLY A 379 -12.94 2.51 -4.91
CA GLY A 379 -13.75 3.66 -5.23
C GLY A 379 -14.84 3.37 -6.27
N PRO A 380 -14.50 2.91 -7.48
CA PRO A 380 -15.50 2.56 -8.49
C PRO A 380 -16.47 1.46 -8.10
N LEU A 381 -16.08 0.48 -7.26
CA LEU A 381 -16.96 -0.55 -6.74
C LEU A 381 -18.05 -0.01 -5.84
N LEU A 382 -17.67 0.94 -4.97
CA LEU A 382 -18.57 1.50 -3.97
C LEU A 382 -19.40 2.67 -4.51
N ASN A 383 -18.92 3.40 -5.51
CA ASN A 383 -19.53 4.65 -5.94
C ASN A 383 -20.93 4.49 -6.52
N GLU A 384 -21.89 5.25 -5.98
CA GLU A 384 -23.31 5.26 -6.37
C GLU A 384 -23.69 6.44 -7.28
N ARG A 385 -22.71 7.29 -7.66
CA ARG A 385 -22.97 8.55 -8.38
C ARG A 385 -22.28 8.64 -9.75
N ASP A 386 -21.83 7.51 -10.27
CA ASP A 386 -21.04 7.44 -11.50
C ASP A 386 -19.83 8.40 -11.46
N GLY A 387 -19.10 8.36 -10.32
CA GLY A 387 -17.96 9.22 -10.08
C GLY A 387 -16.79 8.96 -11.03
N VAL A 388 -16.09 10.04 -11.38
CA VAL A 388 -14.94 9.99 -12.31
C VAL A 388 -13.69 9.67 -11.54
N LEU A 389 -12.90 8.71 -12.02
CA LEU A 389 -11.56 8.42 -11.48
C LEU A 389 -10.49 9.21 -12.25
N CYS A 390 -9.76 10.07 -11.54
CA CYS A 390 -8.52 10.70 -12.03
C CYS A 390 -7.33 9.90 -11.51
N LEU A 391 -6.64 9.15 -12.38
CA LEU A 391 -5.61 8.19 -11.99
C LEU A 391 -4.25 8.54 -12.60
N SER A 392 -3.21 8.53 -11.76
CA SER A 392 -1.83 8.63 -12.23
C SER A 392 -1.42 7.36 -13.00
N PRO A 393 -0.77 7.49 -14.16
CA PRO A 393 -0.20 6.35 -14.87
C PRO A 393 0.95 5.67 -14.10
N GLU A 394 1.43 6.27 -13.02
CA GLU A 394 2.46 5.72 -12.15
C GLU A 394 1.90 4.83 -11.02
N ALA A 395 0.60 4.67 -10.91
CA ALA A 395 -0.05 3.65 -10.08
C ALA A 395 -0.14 2.32 -10.84
N GLY A 396 0.16 1.18 -10.19
CA GLY A 396 0.02 -0.14 -10.83
C GLY A 396 -1.40 -0.45 -11.30
N ALA A 397 -2.41 0.08 -10.62
CA ALA A 397 -3.82 -0.03 -11.04
C ALA A 397 -4.11 0.61 -12.41
N TRP A 398 -3.21 1.46 -12.92
CA TRP A 398 -3.33 2.02 -14.28
C TRP A 398 -3.39 0.95 -15.36
N ASP A 399 -2.64 -0.14 -15.21
CA ASP A 399 -2.60 -1.22 -16.19
C ASP A 399 -4.00 -1.86 -16.40
N GLU A 400 -4.88 -1.82 -15.38
CA GLU A 400 -6.23 -2.37 -15.44
C GLU A 400 -7.30 -1.28 -15.70
N LEU A 401 -7.14 -0.09 -15.13
CA LEU A 401 -8.19 0.94 -15.08
C LEU A 401 -7.97 2.11 -16.05
N GLY A 402 -6.77 2.24 -16.61
CA GLY A 402 -6.34 3.42 -17.36
C GLY A 402 -7.20 3.76 -18.58
N GLU A 403 -7.82 2.77 -19.22
CA GLU A 403 -8.73 3.00 -20.36
C GLU A 403 -10.01 3.74 -19.99
N ALA A 404 -10.49 3.59 -18.76
CA ALA A 404 -11.72 4.21 -18.29
C ALA A 404 -11.47 5.40 -17.35
N ALA A 405 -10.27 5.51 -16.77
CA ALA A 405 -9.86 6.64 -15.92
C ALA A 405 -9.46 7.87 -16.74
N LEU A 406 -9.51 9.05 -16.14
CA LEU A 406 -8.83 10.23 -16.65
C LEU A 406 -7.37 10.22 -16.20
N ARG A 407 -6.46 10.38 -17.14
CA ARG A 407 -5.02 10.44 -16.87
C ARG A 407 -4.65 11.74 -16.18
N ILE A 408 -4.15 11.67 -14.95
CA ILE A 408 -3.60 12.81 -14.23
C ILE A 408 -2.08 12.66 -14.09
N HIS A 409 -1.33 13.66 -14.60
CA HIS A 409 0.13 13.62 -14.53
C HIS A 409 0.61 13.98 -13.12
N PRO A 410 1.48 13.18 -12.47
CA PRO A 410 1.82 13.39 -11.06
C PRO A 410 2.65 14.66 -10.79
N TYR A 411 3.31 15.23 -11.78
CA TYR A 411 4.19 16.39 -11.63
C TYR A 411 3.67 17.66 -12.30
N ASP A 412 2.75 17.54 -13.27
CA ASP A 412 2.22 18.66 -14.04
C ASP A 412 0.94 19.18 -13.37
N ILE A 413 1.09 20.27 -12.64
CA ILE A 413 0.00 20.88 -11.85
C ILE A 413 -1.06 21.49 -12.77
N GLU A 414 -0.68 22.12 -13.87
CA GLU A 414 -1.59 22.73 -14.84
C GLU A 414 -2.44 21.67 -15.55
N GLN A 415 -1.80 20.59 -16.02
CA GLN A 415 -2.52 19.46 -16.62
C GLN A 415 -3.47 18.81 -15.57
N ALA A 416 -3.00 18.64 -14.34
CA ALA A 416 -3.82 18.08 -13.28
C ALA A 416 -5.05 18.97 -12.97
N ALA A 417 -4.88 20.29 -12.93
CA ALA A 417 -5.97 21.25 -12.75
C ALA A 417 -7.00 21.16 -13.88
N GLY A 418 -6.53 21.09 -15.13
CA GLY A 418 -7.38 20.90 -16.31
C GLY A 418 -8.16 19.56 -16.26
N VAL A 419 -7.53 18.49 -15.79
CA VAL A 419 -8.19 17.18 -15.62
C VAL A 419 -9.28 17.24 -14.53
N LEU A 420 -9.03 17.90 -13.40
CA LEU A 420 -10.05 18.08 -12.35
C LEU A 420 -11.24 18.86 -12.87
N HIS A 421 -10.99 19.94 -13.64
CA HIS A 421 -12.05 20.72 -14.30
C HIS A 421 -12.87 19.86 -15.27
N ALA A 422 -12.19 19.10 -16.14
CA ALA A 422 -12.84 18.22 -17.10
C ALA A 422 -13.67 17.13 -16.42
N ALA A 423 -13.15 16.52 -15.35
CA ALA A 423 -13.86 15.51 -14.56
C ALA A 423 -15.16 16.05 -13.94
N LEU A 424 -15.09 17.24 -13.34
CA LEU A 424 -16.26 17.89 -12.76
C LEU A 424 -17.31 18.33 -13.79
N GLY A 425 -16.85 18.72 -14.99
CA GLY A 425 -17.72 19.15 -16.09
C GLY A 425 -18.16 18.05 -17.06
N MET A 426 -17.78 16.79 -16.82
CA MET A 426 -18.08 15.66 -17.67
C MET A 426 -19.59 15.44 -17.77
N ASP A 427 -20.09 15.21 -18.99
CA ASP A 427 -21.50 14.93 -19.22
C ASP A 427 -21.90 13.58 -18.59
N ARG A 428 -23.21 13.42 -18.40
CA ARG A 428 -23.77 12.28 -17.68
C ARG A 428 -23.51 10.95 -18.40
N ASP A 429 -23.67 10.91 -19.70
CA ASP A 429 -23.59 9.65 -20.46
C ASP A 429 -22.13 9.14 -20.47
N GLU A 430 -21.14 10.05 -20.59
CA GLU A 430 -19.74 9.69 -20.49
C GLU A 430 -19.36 9.23 -19.07
N ARG A 431 -19.87 9.87 -18.02
CA ARG A 431 -19.66 9.44 -16.62
C ARG A 431 -20.20 8.04 -16.38
N GLU A 432 -21.45 7.77 -16.78
CA GLU A 432 -22.09 6.47 -16.65
C GLU A 432 -21.29 5.39 -17.40
N ALA A 433 -20.86 5.66 -18.64
CA ALA A 433 -20.08 4.73 -19.46
C ALA A 433 -18.71 4.40 -18.82
N ARG A 434 -17.97 5.42 -18.33
CA ARG A 434 -16.68 5.24 -17.65
C ARG A 434 -16.84 4.49 -16.34
N SER A 435 -17.80 4.87 -15.52
CA SER A 435 -18.09 4.25 -14.23
C SER A 435 -18.45 2.77 -14.38
N ALA A 436 -19.29 2.42 -15.37
CA ALA A 436 -19.63 1.03 -15.66
C ALA A 436 -18.38 0.20 -16.03
N ARG A 437 -17.49 0.73 -16.87
CA ARG A 437 -16.23 0.06 -17.23
C ARG A 437 -15.30 -0.09 -16.03
N LEU A 438 -15.12 0.96 -15.22
CA LEU A 438 -14.30 0.92 -14.00
C LEU A 438 -14.81 -0.13 -13.01
N ARG A 439 -16.13 -0.21 -12.81
CA ARG A 439 -16.76 -1.25 -11.97
C ARG A 439 -16.48 -2.65 -12.52
N ALA A 440 -16.62 -2.86 -13.82
CA ALA A 440 -16.35 -4.15 -14.45
C ALA A 440 -14.87 -4.57 -14.25
N PHE A 441 -13.92 -3.66 -14.47
CA PHE A 441 -12.50 -3.94 -14.23
C PHE A 441 -12.20 -4.23 -12.76
N ALA A 442 -12.77 -3.47 -11.83
CA ALA A 442 -12.55 -3.66 -10.40
C ALA A 442 -13.14 -4.99 -9.88
N HIS A 443 -14.26 -5.45 -10.46
CA HIS A 443 -14.85 -6.75 -10.16
C HIS A 443 -14.15 -7.95 -10.81
N ALA A 444 -13.28 -7.72 -11.81
CA ALA A 444 -12.66 -8.80 -12.57
C ALA A 444 -11.76 -9.71 -11.74
N ARG A 445 -11.28 -9.24 -10.59
CA ARG A 445 -10.38 -9.98 -9.70
C ARG A 445 -10.75 -9.76 -8.23
N SER A 446 -10.57 -10.81 -7.45
CA SER A 446 -10.75 -10.84 -6.00
C SER A 446 -9.41 -11.07 -5.27
N PRO A 447 -9.35 -10.92 -3.93
CA PRO A 447 -8.20 -11.34 -3.15
C PRO A 447 -7.89 -12.84 -3.29
N ARG A 448 -8.92 -13.67 -3.54
CA ARG A 448 -8.75 -15.10 -3.78
C ARG A 448 -7.96 -15.38 -5.07
N ASP A 449 -8.29 -14.70 -6.18
CA ASP A 449 -7.58 -14.86 -7.44
C ASP A 449 -6.11 -14.50 -7.29
N TRP A 450 -5.82 -13.45 -6.53
CA TRP A 450 -4.45 -13.03 -6.22
C TRP A 450 -3.69 -14.07 -5.38
N LEU A 451 -4.33 -14.71 -4.40
CA LEU A 451 -3.72 -15.80 -3.64
C LEU A 451 -3.44 -17.01 -4.53
N ASP A 452 -4.43 -17.40 -5.36
CA ASP A 452 -4.33 -18.54 -6.26
C ASP A 452 -3.21 -18.36 -7.31
N ASP A 453 -2.97 -17.11 -7.77
CA ASP A 453 -1.84 -16.80 -8.65
C ASP A 453 -0.49 -17.02 -7.96
N GLN A 454 -0.34 -16.59 -6.71
CA GLN A 454 0.89 -16.82 -5.93
C GLN A 454 1.13 -18.32 -5.67
N LEU A 455 0.07 -19.06 -5.31
CA LEU A 455 0.15 -20.50 -5.09
C LEU A 455 0.58 -21.25 -6.36
N ARG A 456 0.03 -20.85 -7.52
CA ARG A 456 0.42 -21.43 -8.83
C ARG A 456 1.85 -21.08 -9.21
N ALA A 457 2.30 -19.86 -8.95
CA ALA A 457 3.67 -19.44 -9.27
C ALA A 457 4.72 -20.13 -8.40
N ALA A 458 4.37 -20.50 -7.18
CA ALA A 458 5.26 -21.27 -6.29
C ALA A 458 5.46 -22.73 -6.77
N GLY A 459 4.60 -23.26 -7.63
CA GLY A 459 4.71 -24.59 -8.24
C GLY A 459 3.76 -25.59 -7.63
#